data_07dcd3214cef69824cd7279b2b4b108c
#
_entry.id   07dcd3214cef69824cd7279b2b4b108c
#
_cell.length_a   1.000
_cell.length_b   1.000
_cell.length_c   1.000
_cell.angle_alpha   90.00
_cell.angle_beta   90.00
_cell.angle_gamma   90.00
#
_symmetry.space_group_name_H-M   'P 1'
#
loop_
_entity.id
_entity.type
_entity.pdbx_description
1 polymer ?
#
loop_
_entity_poly.entity_id
_entity_poly.type
_entity_poly.pdbx_seq_one_letter_code
_entity_poly.pdbx_strand_id
1 'polypeptide(L)'
;MKNTVPSYFKKFRCIADKCPDTCCAGWDIVVDEESLEKYNSMQSAYGEKIRSLLTVDGDGDTIYKSSGKCPFLLENGLCDMFIAIGHDNLCRTCRQFPRHITDFGSRIETGLSFSCPEAARLITENDTPITFEAEEIQGSISPNSIDPNVYFTLFRARNLAIDILQNRKYSMPERLSAFLVFSEATDKFIKKDLTDKANEVIENYSFSYPARNPRPASAKKALQKYYSDFSSLEKLNPEWVGYSEKISEVFCKDISAFLSATKSNEWELEHFAVYLVFRYFLTAVFDYDLLTKAKFTVVSLINIFRIQTLEKASEKQKRIEIMQKYSKEVEHSANNLENMNLFIRKSKYYSVENLINILEMIK
;
A
#
# COMPACT_ATOMS: atom_id res chain seq x y z
N MET A 1 -2.04 -20.59 16.31
CA MET A 1 -1.46 -19.43 15.59
C MET A 1 -2.11 -18.13 16.07
N LYS A 2 -1.47 -16.98 15.89
CA LYS A 2 -2.09 -15.68 16.17
C LYS A 2 -2.29 -14.91 14.86
N ASN A 3 -3.47 -14.33 14.68
CA ASN A 3 -3.75 -13.41 13.56
C ASN A 3 -3.89 -11.99 14.11
N THR A 4 -3.12 -11.06 13.57
CA THR A 4 -3.19 -9.64 13.93
C THR A 4 -3.97 -8.89 12.85
N VAL A 5 -4.98 -8.13 13.28
CA VAL A 5 -5.84 -7.35 12.38
C VAL A 5 -5.97 -5.90 12.87
N PRO A 6 -6.08 -4.91 11.95
CA PRO A 6 -6.39 -3.53 12.32
C PRO A 6 -7.83 -3.39 12.85
N SER A 7 -8.07 -2.38 13.69
CA SER A 7 -9.37 -2.11 14.34
C SER A 7 -10.56 -1.94 13.37
N TYR A 8 -10.29 -1.53 12.15
CA TYR A 8 -11.33 -1.39 11.10
C TYR A 8 -11.66 -2.71 10.37
N PHE A 9 -10.84 -3.76 10.51
CA PHE A 9 -10.91 -4.98 9.70
C PHE A 9 -12.27 -5.69 9.79
N LYS A 10 -12.79 -5.86 11.00
CA LYS A 10 -14.03 -6.61 11.26
C LYS A 10 -15.30 -5.90 10.74
N LYS A 11 -15.21 -4.60 10.51
CA LYS A 11 -16.31 -3.78 9.98
C LYS A 11 -16.53 -4.00 8.48
N PHE A 12 -15.54 -4.55 7.77
CA PHE A 12 -15.60 -4.66 6.31
C PHE A 12 -16.71 -5.59 5.84
N ARG A 13 -17.53 -5.06 4.93
CA ARG A 13 -18.50 -5.80 4.11
C ARG A 13 -18.45 -5.23 2.71
N CYS A 14 -18.41 -6.11 1.70
CA CYS A 14 -18.47 -5.67 0.31
C CYS A 14 -19.82 -4.98 0.05
N ILE A 15 -19.77 -3.80 -0.59
CA ILE A 15 -20.95 -2.99 -0.92
C ILE A 15 -21.52 -3.27 -2.33
N ALA A 16 -20.93 -4.23 -3.03
CA ALA A 16 -21.38 -4.80 -4.31
C ALA A 16 -21.73 -3.70 -5.35
N ASP A 17 -23.00 -3.66 -5.80
CA ASP A 17 -23.52 -2.71 -6.80
C ASP A 17 -23.44 -1.23 -6.39
N LYS A 18 -23.26 -0.95 -5.11
CA LYS A 18 -23.08 0.42 -4.60
C LYS A 18 -21.61 0.88 -4.66
N CYS A 19 -20.70 0.02 -5.11
CA CYS A 19 -19.28 0.37 -5.16
C CYS A 19 -18.99 1.38 -6.27
N PRO A 20 -18.37 2.53 -5.98
CA PRO A 20 -18.06 3.55 -6.98
C PRO A 20 -16.93 3.16 -7.94
N ASP A 21 -16.23 2.08 -7.63
CA ASP A 21 -15.19 1.46 -8.46
C ASP A 21 -15.38 -0.06 -8.40
N THR A 22 -14.67 -0.82 -9.21
CA THR A 22 -14.77 -2.28 -9.23
C THR A 22 -13.43 -2.97 -9.05
N CYS A 23 -13.42 -4.04 -8.28
CA CYS A 23 -12.28 -4.96 -8.19
C CYS A 23 -12.15 -5.87 -9.43
N CYS A 24 -13.07 -5.79 -10.38
CA CYS A 24 -13.09 -6.58 -11.60
C CYS A 24 -12.55 -5.80 -12.82
N ALA A 25 -11.81 -4.73 -12.62
CA ALA A 25 -11.22 -3.94 -13.70
C ALA A 25 -9.87 -3.33 -13.30
N GLY A 26 -8.99 -3.17 -14.30
CA GLY A 26 -7.70 -2.50 -14.16
C GLY A 26 -6.55 -3.42 -13.73
N TRP A 27 -6.75 -4.73 -13.62
CA TRP A 27 -5.71 -5.71 -13.30
C TRP A 27 -6.14 -7.13 -13.72
N ASP A 28 -5.16 -8.01 -13.92
CA ASP A 28 -5.41 -9.40 -14.28
C ASP A 28 -5.67 -10.24 -13.03
N ILE A 29 -6.74 -11.04 -13.08
CA ILE A 29 -7.15 -11.86 -11.94
C ILE A 29 -6.57 -13.25 -12.12
N VAL A 30 -5.56 -13.57 -11.32
CA VAL A 30 -4.93 -14.89 -11.27
C VAL A 30 -5.88 -15.91 -10.64
N VAL A 31 -6.02 -17.04 -11.30
CA VAL A 31 -6.80 -18.22 -10.86
C VAL A 31 -5.85 -19.23 -10.27
N ASP A 32 -5.95 -19.46 -8.98
CA ASP A 32 -5.14 -20.43 -8.25
C ASP A 32 -5.43 -21.88 -8.70
N GLU A 33 -4.46 -22.76 -8.48
CA GLU A 33 -4.49 -24.15 -8.95
C GLU A 33 -5.71 -24.92 -8.43
N GLU A 34 -6.04 -24.77 -7.13
CA GLU A 34 -7.22 -25.41 -6.52
C GLU A 34 -8.52 -24.98 -7.22
N SER A 35 -8.65 -23.69 -7.52
CA SER A 35 -9.80 -23.14 -8.24
C SER A 35 -9.83 -23.61 -9.69
N LEU A 36 -8.67 -23.72 -10.34
CA LEU A 36 -8.55 -24.23 -11.71
C LEU A 36 -9.00 -25.68 -11.81
N GLU A 37 -8.55 -26.55 -10.88
CA GLU A 37 -8.99 -27.95 -10.81
C GLU A 37 -10.51 -28.04 -10.63
N LYS A 38 -11.07 -27.22 -9.73
CA LYS A 38 -12.51 -27.13 -9.50
C LYS A 38 -13.26 -26.72 -10.77
N TYR A 39 -12.80 -25.70 -11.49
CA TYR A 39 -13.43 -25.26 -12.75
C TYR A 39 -13.33 -26.29 -13.85
N ASN A 40 -12.22 -27.05 -13.90
CA ASN A 40 -12.04 -28.16 -14.85
C ASN A 40 -12.98 -29.32 -14.57
N SER A 41 -13.32 -29.57 -13.30
CA SER A 41 -14.24 -30.68 -12.93
C SER A 41 -15.72 -30.33 -13.09
N MET A 42 -16.09 -29.05 -13.28
CA MET A 42 -17.48 -28.59 -13.43
C MET A 42 -18.06 -29.08 -14.78
N GLN A 43 -19.07 -29.98 -14.74
CA GLN A 43 -19.75 -30.51 -15.92
C GLN A 43 -20.90 -29.64 -16.44
N SER A 44 -21.16 -28.48 -15.81
CA SER A 44 -22.24 -27.58 -16.20
C SER A 44 -21.84 -26.70 -17.39
N ALA A 45 -22.83 -26.18 -18.12
CA ALA A 45 -22.61 -25.16 -19.15
C ALA A 45 -21.89 -23.91 -18.62
N TYR A 46 -22.06 -23.59 -17.33
CA TYR A 46 -21.34 -22.49 -16.69
C TYR A 46 -19.86 -22.83 -16.48
N GLY A 47 -19.54 -24.09 -16.17
CA GLY A 47 -18.16 -24.56 -16.11
C GLY A 47 -17.45 -24.46 -17.46
N GLU A 48 -18.16 -24.78 -18.56
CA GLU A 48 -17.65 -24.60 -19.94
C GLU A 48 -17.40 -23.14 -20.26
N LYS A 49 -18.31 -22.22 -19.84
CA LYS A 49 -18.14 -20.78 -19.97
C LYS A 49 -16.88 -20.32 -19.24
N ILE A 50 -16.67 -20.73 -17.97
CA ILE A 50 -15.48 -20.37 -17.22
C ILE A 50 -14.21 -20.80 -17.97
N ARG A 51 -14.09 -22.09 -18.36
CA ARG A 51 -12.92 -22.63 -19.05
C ARG A 51 -12.62 -21.92 -20.37
N SER A 52 -13.65 -21.54 -21.13
CA SER A 52 -13.48 -20.80 -22.40
C SER A 52 -12.89 -19.40 -22.21
N LEU A 53 -13.02 -18.83 -21.00
CA LEU A 53 -12.56 -17.50 -20.62
C LEU A 53 -11.25 -17.51 -19.84
N LEU A 54 -10.60 -18.68 -19.68
CA LEU A 54 -9.26 -18.78 -19.11
C LEU A 54 -8.18 -18.64 -20.19
N THR A 55 -7.05 -18.08 -19.81
CA THR A 55 -5.83 -18.00 -20.62
C THR A 55 -4.61 -18.08 -19.70
N VAL A 56 -3.42 -18.23 -20.29
CA VAL A 56 -2.15 -18.14 -19.56
C VAL A 56 -1.49 -16.83 -19.95
N ASP A 57 -0.99 -16.08 -18.96
CA ASP A 57 -0.28 -14.84 -19.17
C ASP A 57 1.20 -15.05 -19.53
N GLY A 58 1.96 -13.96 -19.64
CA GLY A 58 3.38 -14.00 -19.99
C GLY A 58 4.28 -14.62 -18.91
N ASP A 59 3.83 -14.67 -17.67
CA ASP A 59 4.54 -15.23 -16.52
C ASP A 59 4.18 -16.71 -16.27
N GLY A 60 3.20 -17.23 -17.02
CA GLY A 60 2.75 -18.62 -16.93
C GLY A 60 1.57 -18.81 -15.98
N ASP A 61 1.02 -17.75 -15.42
CA ASP A 61 -0.13 -17.80 -14.54
C ASP A 61 -1.45 -17.96 -15.32
N THR A 62 -2.37 -18.77 -14.80
CA THR A 62 -3.72 -18.85 -15.34
C THR A 62 -4.52 -17.64 -14.89
N ILE A 63 -5.04 -16.87 -15.85
CA ILE A 63 -5.85 -15.68 -15.62
C ILE A 63 -7.18 -15.75 -16.38
N TYR A 64 -8.15 -14.91 -15.97
CA TYR A 64 -9.33 -14.69 -16.82
C TYR A 64 -8.95 -13.77 -18.00
N LYS A 65 -9.37 -14.15 -19.23
CA LYS A 65 -9.20 -13.32 -20.43
C LYS A 65 -9.80 -11.94 -20.19
N SER A 66 -8.96 -10.94 -20.19
CA SER A 66 -9.32 -9.56 -19.87
C SER A 66 -8.94 -8.63 -21.02
N SER A 67 -9.81 -7.67 -21.29
CA SER A 67 -9.49 -6.48 -22.11
C SER A 67 -9.59 -5.21 -21.22
N GLY A 68 -8.96 -5.27 -20.03
CA GLY A 68 -9.05 -4.23 -19.00
C GLY A 68 -10.23 -4.41 -18.02
N LYS A 69 -11.13 -5.38 -18.27
CA LYS A 69 -12.22 -5.75 -17.35
C LYS A 69 -12.38 -7.25 -17.30
N CYS A 70 -12.69 -7.78 -16.12
CA CYS A 70 -13.02 -9.20 -15.95
C CYS A 70 -14.22 -9.59 -16.85
N PRO A 71 -14.17 -10.72 -17.57
CA PRO A 71 -15.26 -11.15 -18.46
C PRO A 71 -16.55 -11.50 -17.71
N PHE A 72 -16.51 -11.61 -16.40
CA PHE A 72 -17.67 -11.89 -15.53
C PHE A 72 -18.25 -10.63 -14.90
N LEU A 73 -17.74 -9.44 -15.22
CA LEU A 73 -18.29 -8.17 -14.76
C LEU A 73 -19.51 -7.80 -15.61
N LEU A 74 -20.70 -7.76 -15.00
CA LEU A 74 -21.94 -7.35 -15.63
C LEU A 74 -22.03 -5.82 -15.74
N GLU A 75 -22.91 -5.32 -16.62
CA GLU A 75 -23.13 -3.89 -16.82
C GLU A 75 -23.64 -3.17 -15.56
N ASN A 76 -24.34 -3.87 -14.69
CA ASN A 76 -24.81 -3.37 -13.39
C ASN A 76 -23.73 -3.38 -12.29
N GLY A 77 -22.47 -3.68 -12.61
CA GLY A 77 -21.36 -3.73 -11.67
C GLY A 77 -21.28 -4.99 -10.80
N LEU A 78 -22.19 -5.96 -10.98
CA LEU A 78 -22.16 -7.23 -10.26
C LEU A 78 -21.29 -8.27 -10.96
N CYS A 79 -20.89 -9.30 -10.21
CA CYS A 79 -20.13 -10.43 -10.72
C CYS A 79 -21.07 -11.57 -11.14
N ASP A 80 -21.06 -11.94 -12.43
CA ASP A 80 -21.83 -13.05 -12.96
C ASP A 80 -21.45 -14.40 -12.32
N MET A 81 -20.14 -14.63 -12.06
CA MET A 81 -19.70 -15.83 -11.37
C MET A 81 -20.26 -15.90 -9.94
N PHE A 82 -20.23 -14.78 -9.21
CA PHE A 82 -20.78 -14.76 -7.86
C PHE A 82 -22.27 -15.14 -7.84
N ILE A 83 -23.04 -14.60 -8.81
CA ILE A 83 -24.47 -14.90 -8.96
C ILE A 83 -24.70 -16.37 -9.34
N ALA A 84 -23.90 -16.89 -10.27
CA ALA A 84 -24.14 -18.22 -10.84
C ALA A 84 -23.67 -19.36 -9.93
N ILE A 85 -22.51 -19.23 -9.27
CA ILE A 85 -21.88 -20.32 -8.51
C ILE A 85 -21.60 -19.98 -7.04
N GLY A 86 -21.87 -18.76 -6.59
CA GLY A 86 -21.68 -18.31 -5.21
C GLY A 86 -20.25 -17.99 -4.86
N HIS A 87 -20.07 -17.28 -3.72
CA HIS A 87 -18.79 -16.78 -3.22
C HIS A 87 -17.73 -17.89 -3.06
N ASP A 88 -18.09 -19.02 -2.49
CA ASP A 88 -17.14 -20.08 -2.13
C ASP A 88 -16.55 -20.81 -3.35
N ASN A 89 -17.13 -20.58 -4.50
CA ASN A 89 -16.67 -21.16 -5.78
C ASN A 89 -15.86 -20.17 -6.63
N LEU A 90 -15.68 -18.95 -6.18
CA LEU A 90 -14.76 -18.00 -6.83
C LEU A 90 -13.31 -18.41 -6.60
N CYS A 91 -12.39 -17.96 -7.47
CA CYS A 91 -10.96 -18.15 -7.23
C CYS A 91 -10.50 -17.43 -5.96
N ARG A 92 -9.35 -17.84 -5.41
CA ARG A 92 -8.79 -17.30 -4.16
C ARG A 92 -8.67 -15.79 -4.20
N THR A 93 -8.16 -15.24 -5.29
CA THR A 93 -8.02 -13.79 -5.50
C THR A 93 -9.36 -13.08 -5.29
N CYS A 94 -10.43 -13.53 -5.93
CA CYS A 94 -11.76 -12.93 -5.83
C CYS A 94 -12.40 -13.12 -4.44
N ARG A 95 -12.20 -14.30 -3.80
CA ARG A 95 -12.74 -14.58 -2.46
C ARG A 95 -12.05 -13.73 -1.39
N GLN A 96 -10.75 -13.50 -1.53
CA GLN A 96 -9.95 -12.81 -0.51
C GLN A 96 -10.00 -11.29 -0.65
N PHE A 97 -10.05 -10.76 -1.87
CA PHE A 97 -10.03 -9.30 -2.06
C PHE A 97 -11.13 -8.60 -1.23
N PRO A 98 -10.84 -7.51 -0.57
CA PRO A 98 -9.58 -6.76 -0.49
C PRO A 98 -8.63 -7.20 0.64
N ARG A 99 -8.79 -8.40 1.18
CA ARG A 99 -7.94 -8.91 2.27
C ARG A 99 -6.57 -9.27 1.73
N HIS A 100 -5.54 -8.79 2.39
CA HIS A 100 -4.18 -9.29 2.21
C HIS A 100 -3.74 -10.03 3.48
N ILE A 101 -3.04 -11.12 3.31
CA ILE A 101 -2.56 -11.97 4.39
C ILE A 101 -1.05 -12.12 4.23
N THR A 102 -0.30 -11.87 5.31
CA THR A 102 1.12 -12.13 5.37
C THR A 102 1.39 -13.17 6.45
N ASP A 103 2.02 -14.27 6.05
CA ASP A 103 2.35 -15.40 6.93
C ASP A 103 3.79 -15.26 7.42
N PHE A 104 3.95 -15.17 8.74
CA PHE A 104 5.23 -15.13 9.46
C PHE A 104 5.47 -16.43 10.27
N GLY A 105 4.84 -17.54 9.89
CA GLY A 105 4.93 -18.84 10.56
C GLY A 105 3.94 -19.00 11.71
N SER A 106 4.37 -18.70 12.93
CA SER A 106 3.49 -18.79 14.12
C SER A 106 2.50 -17.64 14.23
N ARG A 107 2.66 -16.62 13.41
CA ARG A 107 1.81 -15.43 13.35
C ARG A 107 1.46 -15.10 11.92
N ILE A 108 0.24 -14.69 11.70
CA ILE A 108 -0.20 -14.08 10.44
C ILE A 108 -0.72 -12.68 10.71
N GLU A 109 -0.71 -11.86 9.69
CA GLU A 109 -1.31 -10.53 9.71
C GLU A 109 -2.29 -10.41 8.56
N THR A 110 -3.50 -9.98 8.86
CA THR A 110 -4.55 -9.80 7.87
C THR A 110 -5.01 -8.35 7.87
N GLY A 111 -4.92 -7.70 6.72
CA GLY A 111 -5.38 -6.33 6.53
C GLY A 111 -6.33 -6.21 5.35
N LEU A 112 -6.77 -4.97 5.08
CA LEU A 112 -7.59 -4.63 3.92
C LEU A 112 -6.78 -3.73 2.98
N SER A 113 -6.79 -4.01 1.68
CA SER A 113 -6.14 -3.17 0.68
C SER A 113 -6.89 -1.84 0.53
N PHE A 114 -6.15 -0.74 0.58
CA PHE A 114 -6.69 0.60 0.42
C PHE A 114 -7.24 0.85 -1.00
N SER A 115 -6.88 0.01 -1.96
CA SER A 115 -7.40 0.03 -3.33
C SER A 115 -8.90 -0.31 -3.44
N CYS A 116 -9.49 -0.90 -2.42
CA CYS A 116 -10.94 -1.10 -2.33
C CYS A 116 -11.61 0.17 -1.76
N PRO A 117 -12.59 0.79 -2.46
CA PRO A 117 -13.28 1.99 -1.98
C PRO A 117 -13.88 1.85 -0.58
N GLU A 118 -14.50 0.72 -0.28
CA GLU A 118 -15.08 0.49 1.06
C GLU A 118 -14.01 0.29 2.12
N ALA A 119 -12.90 -0.38 1.81
CA ALA A 119 -11.78 -0.47 2.73
C ALA A 119 -11.16 0.91 2.97
N ALA A 120 -10.94 1.71 1.93
CA ALA A 120 -10.44 3.08 2.05
C ALA A 120 -11.35 3.95 2.93
N ARG A 121 -12.67 3.85 2.72
CA ARG A 121 -13.67 4.52 3.55
C ARG A 121 -13.58 4.13 5.02
N LEU A 122 -13.45 2.84 5.31
CA LEU A 122 -13.36 2.33 6.70
C LEU A 122 -12.04 2.74 7.38
N ILE A 123 -10.91 2.67 6.66
CA ILE A 123 -9.61 3.08 7.18
C ILE A 123 -9.61 4.57 7.54
N THR A 124 -10.35 5.38 6.79
CA THR A 124 -10.48 6.82 6.98
C THR A 124 -11.87 7.24 7.51
N GLU A 125 -12.58 6.37 8.24
CA GLU A 125 -13.94 6.64 8.71
C GLU A 125 -13.99 7.84 9.67
N ASN A 126 -13.07 7.87 10.61
CA ASN A 126 -12.93 8.93 11.62
C ASN A 126 -11.45 9.16 11.94
N ASP A 127 -11.15 10.12 12.80
CA ASP A 127 -9.79 10.52 13.18
C ASP A 127 -9.20 9.71 14.34
N THR A 128 -9.88 8.65 14.82
CA THR A 128 -9.36 7.81 15.90
C THR A 128 -8.11 7.05 15.44
N PRO A 129 -6.98 7.12 16.18
CA PRO A 129 -5.78 6.37 15.83
C PRO A 129 -6.06 4.89 15.59
N ILE A 130 -5.44 4.31 14.56
CA ILE A 130 -5.59 2.90 14.24
C ILE A 130 -4.91 2.05 15.31
N THR A 131 -5.65 1.08 15.84
CA THR A 131 -5.15 0.07 16.76
C THR A 131 -5.17 -1.31 16.13
N PHE A 132 -4.48 -2.27 16.75
CA PHE A 132 -4.34 -3.63 16.25
C PHE A 132 -4.74 -4.64 17.31
N GLU A 133 -5.48 -5.65 16.90
CA GLU A 133 -5.94 -6.74 17.77
C GLU A 133 -5.29 -8.05 17.31
N ALA A 134 -4.84 -8.87 18.26
CA ALA A 134 -4.32 -10.20 17.98
C ALA A 134 -5.31 -11.25 18.49
N GLU A 135 -5.72 -12.15 17.60
CA GLU A 135 -6.67 -13.23 17.90
C GLU A 135 -6.00 -14.60 17.74
N GLU A 136 -6.36 -15.55 18.58
CA GLU A 136 -5.97 -16.93 18.37
C GLU A 136 -6.84 -17.56 17.28
N ILE A 137 -6.19 -18.19 16.30
CA ILE A 137 -6.86 -18.91 15.22
C ILE A 137 -6.42 -20.36 15.18
N GLN A 138 -7.30 -21.24 14.73
CA GLN A 138 -6.94 -22.61 14.39
C GLN A 138 -6.08 -22.60 13.11
N GLY A 139 -5.04 -23.41 13.09
CA GLY A 139 -4.16 -23.56 11.92
C GLY A 139 -2.84 -24.19 12.32
N SER A 140 -2.14 -24.76 11.36
CA SER A 140 -0.78 -25.29 11.51
C SER A 140 0.23 -24.18 11.29
N ILE A 141 1.31 -24.21 12.05
CA ILE A 141 2.45 -23.31 11.85
C ILE A 141 3.08 -23.65 10.50
N SER A 142 3.12 -22.69 9.60
CA SER A 142 3.82 -22.85 8.31
C SER A 142 5.32 -22.94 8.56
N PRO A 143 6.01 -23.99 8.05
CA PRO A 143 7.45 -24.01 8.08
C PRO A 143 7.99 -22.82 7.28
N ASN A 144 8.74 -21.95 7.92
CA ASN A 144 9.45 -20.87 7.24
C ASN A 144 10.86 -20.73 7.79
N SER A 145 11.71 -20.05 7.04
CA SER A 145 13.12 -19.78 7.40
C SER A 145 13.31 -18.43 8.09
N ILE A 146 12.26 -17.86 8.65
CA ILE A 146 12.33 -16.55 9.32
C ILE A 146 13.09 -16.70 10.64
N ASP A 147 14.14 -15.90 10.83
CA ASP A 147 14.83 -15.78 12.10
C ASP A 147 13.92 -15.11 13.14
N PRO A 148 13.62 -15.78 14.27
CA PRO A 148 12.75 -15.22 15.30
C PRO A 148 13.30 -13.90 15.90
N ASN A 149 14.63 -13.75 16.03
CA ASN A 149 15.22 -12.54 16.58
C ASN A 149 15.00 -11.35 15.64
N VAL A 150 15.21 -11.55 14.34
CA VAL A 150 14.93 -10.53 13.32
C VAL A 150 13.44 -10.19 13.30
N TYR A 151 12.58 -11.21 13.35
CA TYR A 151 11.12 -11.00 13.39
C TYR A 151 10.70 -10.15 14.59
N PHE A 152 11.10 -10.51 15.81
CA PHE A 152 10.69 -9.78 17.01
C PHE A 152 11.30 -8.38 17.08
N THR A 153 12.51 -8.20 16.59
CA THR A 153 13.15 -6.88 16.48
C THR A 153 12.36 -5.98 15.51
N LEU A 154 12.04 -6.49 14.32
CA LEU A 154 11.26 -5.75 13.32
C LEU A 154 9.82 -5.51 13.78
N PHE A 155 9.22 -6.44 14.50
CA PHE A 155 7.89 -6.26 15.10
C PHE A 155 7.87 -5.11 16.12
N ARG A 156 8.89 -5.02 16.99
CA ARG A 156 9.05 -3.90 17.93
C ARG A 156 9.33 -2.59 17.20
N ALA A 157 10.18 -2.62 16.19
CA ALA A 157 10.47 -1.47 15.35
C ALA A 157 9.22 -0.93 14.64
N ARG A 158 8.37 -1.82 14.10
CA ARG A 158 7.11 -1.43 13.46
C ARG A 158 6.14 -0.78 14.44
N ASN A 159 5.99 -1.34 15.64
CA ASN A 159 5.11 -0.76 16.64
C ASN A 159 5.56 0.66 17.01
N LEU A 160 6.85 0.86 17.24
CA LEU A 160 7.42 2.20 17.48
C LEU A 160 7.25 3.12 16.26
N ALA A 161 7.40 2.61 15.04
CA ALA A 161 7.16 3.38 13.81
C ALA A 161 5.71 3.87 13.73
N ILE A 162 4.74 3.05 14.12
CA ILE A 162 3.33 3.42 14.19
C ILE A 162 3.11 4.49 15.27
N ASP A 163 3.71 4.33 16.46
CA ASP A 163 3.64 5.32 17.53
C ASP A 163 4.24 6.67 17.09
N ILE A 164 5.34 6.68 16.34
CA ILE A 164 5.93 7.89 15.77
C ILE A 164 4.94 8.56 14.81
N LEU A 165 4.34 7.80 13.90
CA LEU A 165 3.40 8.32 12.90
C LEU A 165 2.10 8.83 13.53
N GLN A 166 1.65 8.25 14.64
CA GLN A 166 0.45 8.64 15.36
C GLN A 166 0.71 9.67 16.48
N ASN A 167 1.94 10.18 16.62
CA ASN A 167 2.26 11.20 17.62
C ASN A 167 1.82 12.59 17.17
N ARG A 168 0.55 12.90 17.33
CA ARG A 168 -0.11 14.15 16.91
C ARG A 168 0.31 15.41 17.65
N LYS A 169 1.29 15.33 18.53
CA LYS A 169 1.96 16.52 19.09
C LYS A 169 2.80 17.25 18.05
N TYR A 170 3.11 16.58 16.95
CA TYR A 170 3.93 17.06 15.85
C TYR A 170 3.15 17.02 14.54
N SER A 171 3.50 17.91 13.61
CA SER A 171 2.91 17.92 12.26
C SER A 171 3.24 16.66 11.49
N MET A 172 2.47 16.31 10.47
CA MET A 172 2.73 15.11 9.65
C MET A 172 4.11 15.11 9.01
N PRO A 173 4.65 16.21 8.44
CA PRO A 173 6.03 16.26 7.95
C PRO A 173 7.09 15.95 9.02
N GLU A 174 6.91 16.44 10.25
CA GLU A 174 7.83 16.16 11.36
C GLU A 174 7.80 14.68 11.75
N ARG A 175 6.61 14.09 11.82
CA ARG A 175 6.43 12.66 12.11
C ARG A 175 7.06 11.77 11.04
N LEU A 176 6.86 12.10 9.76
CA LEU A 176 7.47 11.39 8.63
C LEU A 176 9.00 11.52 8.62
N SER A 177 9.53 12.69 8.97
CA SER A 177 10.97 12.91 9.09
C SER A 177 11.57 12.08 10.23
N ALA A 178 10.92 12.07 11.40
CA ALA A 178 11.33 11.24 12.54
C ALA A 178 11.26 9.73 12.20
N PHE A 179 10.20 9.30 11.53
CA PHE A 179 10.02 7.93 11.05
C PHE A 179 11.14 7.48 10.10
N LEU A 180 11.55 8.35 9.15
CA LEU A 180 12.66 8.06 8.22
C LEU A 180 13.99 7.91 8.97
N VAL A 181 14.30 8.83 9.89
CA VAL A 181 15.56 8.80 10.68
C VAL A 181 15.61 7.54 11.55
N PHE A 182 14.52 7.22 12.24
CA PHE A 182 14.40 5.99 13.02
C PHE A 182 14.60 4.75 12.15
N SER A 183 13.91 4.69 11.00
CA SER A 183 14.00 3.55 10.09
C SER A 183 15.40 3.38 9.51
N GLU A 184 16.10 4.47 9.15
CA GLU A 184 17.48 4.42 8.64
C GLU A 184 18.46 3.93 9.71
N ALA A 185 18.32 4.39 10.96
CA ALA A 185 19.14 3.96 12.07
C ALA A 185 18.96 2.47 12.38
N THR A 186 17.72 1.97 12.34
CA THR A 186 17.38 0.57 12.57
C THR A 186 17.86 -0.33 11.41
N ASP A 187 17.60 0.07 10.16
CA ASP A 187 17.94 -0.66 8.93
C ASP A 187 19.46 -0.94 8.83
N LYS A 188 20.28 0.02 9.27
CA LYS A 188 21.75 -0.13 9.31
C LYS A 188 22.22 -1.38 10.06
N PHE A 189 21.50 -1.77 11.10
CA PHE A 189 21.81 -2.94 11.91
C PHE A 189 21.08 -4.19 11.43
N ILE A 190 19.83 -4.07 10.97
CA ILE A 190 19.07 -5.19 10.38
C ILE A 190 19.79 -5.76 9.16
N LYS A 191 20.29 -4.93 8.24
CA LYS A 191 21.08 -5.37 7.06
C LYS A 191 22.38 -6.14 7.41
N LYS A 192 22.84 -6.02 8.64
CA LYS A 192 24.06 -6.68 9.13
C LYS A 192 23.76 -7.83 10.09
N ASP A 193 22.48 -8.15 10.25
CA ASP A 193 22.00 -9.15 11.21
C ASP A 193 22.42 -8.87 12.67
N LEU A 194 22.53 -7.58 13.02
CA LEU A 194 22.90 -7.10 14.35
C LEU A 194 21.65 -6.70 15.14
N THR A 195 20.81 -7.68 15.45
CA THR A 195 19.50 -7.47 16.10
C THR A 195 19.60 -6.80 17.48
N ASP A 196 20.62 -7.11 18.28
CA ASP A 196 20.84 -6.47 19.59
C ASP A 196 21.04 -4.95 19.44
N LYS A 197 21.86 -4.52 18.47
CA LYS A 197 22.08 -3.09 18.20
C LYS A 197 20.85 -2.41 17.63
N ALA A 198 20.07 -3.11 16.82
CA ALA A 198 18.79 -2.61 16.35
C ALA A 198 17.81 -2.43 17.53
N ASN A 199 17.80 -3.37 18.49
CA ASN A 199 16.99 -3.25 19.69
C ASN A 199 17.45 -2.08 20.60
N GLU A 200 18.75 -1.82 20.70
CA GLU A 200 19.26 -0.62 21.41
C GLU A 200 18.73 0.68 20.78
N VAL A 201 18.63 0.78 19.44
CA VAL A 201 18.04 1.93 18.74
C VAL A 201 16.57 2.09 19.12
N ILE A 202 15.81 0.98 19.19
CA ILE A 202 14.38 0.98 19.54
C ILE A 202 14.18 1.40 20.99
N GLU A 203 14.94 0.83 21.93
CA GLU A 203 14.81 1.06 23.39
C GLU A 203 15.22 2.48 23.80
N ASN A 204 16.25 3.03 23.17
CA ASN A 204 16.74 4.37 23.46
C ASN A 204 16.12 5.46 22.57
N TYR A 205 15.05 5.12 21.82
CA TYR A 205 14.40 6.10 20.95
C TYR A 205 13.80 7.24 21.76
N SER A 206 14.15 8.45 21.36
CA SER A 206 13.43 9.67 21.74
C SER A 206 13.00 10.41 20.49
N PHE A 207 11.78 10.95 20.50
CA PHE A 207 11.26 11.65 19.34
C PHE A 207 12.15 12.83 18.98
N SER A 208 12.75 12.77 17.82
CA SER A 208 13.52 13.87 17.25
C SER A 208 13.40 13.84 15.73
N TYR A 209 13.37 15.00 15.13
CA TYR A 209 13.46 15.13 13.68
C TYR A 209 14.52 16.20 13.35
N PRO A 210 15.29 16.01 12.27
CA PRO A 210 16.33 16.97 11.90
C PRO A 210 15.68 18.18 11.23
N ALA A 211 15.36 19.23 12.03
CA ALA A 211 14.94 20.50 11.48
C ALA A 211 16.07 21.07 10.62
N ARG A 212 15.82 21.31 9.34
CA ARG A 212 16.80 21.83 8.39
C ARG A 212 16.21 22.99 7.62
N ASN A 213 17.06 23.91 7.21
CA ASN A 213 16.65 24.90 6.22
C ASN A 213 16.38 24.21 4.89
N PRO A 214 15.18 24.33 4.32
CA PRO A 214 14.84 23.68 3.06
C PRO A 214 15.74 24.18 1.93
N ARG A 215 16.07 23.26 1.02
CA ARG A 215 16.88 23.53 -0.18
C ARG A 215 15.99 23.37 -1.42
N PRO A 216 15.29 24.43 -1.86
CA PRO A 216 14.27 24.34 -2.91
C PRO A 216 14.77 23.74 -4.24
N ALA A 217 15.98 24.11 -4.67
CA ALA A 217 16.54 23.59 -5.92
C ALA A 217 16.79 22.07 -5.86
N SER A 218 17.21 21.54 -4.71
CA SER A 218 17.38 20.09 -4.51
C SER A 218 16.05 19.37 -4.45
N ALA A 219 15.09 19.91 -3.72
CA ALA A 219 13.74 19.36 -3.66
C ALA A 219 13.06 19.30 -5.03
N LYS A 220 13.17 20.38 -5.82
CA LYS A 220 12.65 20.42 -7.20
C LYS A 220 13.21 19.30 -8.06
N LYS A 221 14.53 19.07 -8.03
CA LYS A 221 15.17 17.99 -8.80
C LYS A 221 14.70 16.60 -8.35
N ALA A 222 14.58 16.38 -7.04
CA ALA A 222 14.09 15.12 -6.49
C ALA A 222 12.63 14.88 -6.90
N LEU A 223 11.78 15.87 -6.77
CA LEU A 223 10.37 15.79 -7.17
C LEU A 223 10.19 15.57 -8.68
N GLN A 224 11.03 16.18 -9.54
CA GLN A 224 11.04 15.89 -10.98
C GLN A 224 11.39 14.43 -11.27
N LYS A 225 12.37 13.88 -10.54
CA LYS A 225 12.72 12.46 -10.65
C LYS A 225 11.57 11.54 -10.20
N TYR A 226 10.95 11.83 -9.06
CA TYR A 226 9.78 11.05 -8.57
C TYR A 226 8.66 11.05 -9.59
N TYR A 227 8.41 12.20 -10.22
CA TYR A 227 7.43 12.30 -11.27
C TYR A 227 7.80 11.43 -12.48
N SER A 228 9.04 11.54 -12.99
CA SER A 228 9.52 10.73 -14.11
C SER A 228 9.39 9.23 -13.83
N ASP A 229 9.79 8.81 -12.63
CA ASP A 229 9.71 7.40 -12.22
C ASP A 229 8.26 6.93 -12.12
N PHE A 230 7.40 7.72 -11.48
CA PHE A 230 5.98 7.41 -11.35
C PHE A 230 5.26 7.38 -12.71
N SER A 231 5.62 8.27 -13.64
CA SER A 231 5.07 8.29 -14.98
C SER A 231 5.51 7.10 -15.83
N SER A 232 6.64 6.47 -15.51
CA SER A 232 7.14 5.27 -16.19
C SER A 232 6.47 3.97 -15.74
N LEU A 233 5.69 3.99 -14.65
CA LEU A 233 4.95 2.84 -14.20
C LEU A 233 3.89 2.41 -15.22
N GLU A 234 3.56 1.13 -15.20
CA GLU A 234 2.43 0.58 -15.94
C GLU A 234 1.13 1.29 -15.57
N LYS A 235 0.28 1.58 -16.55
CA LYS A 235 -1.00 2.26 -16.33
C LYS A 235 -2.13 1.23 -16.26
N LEU A 236 -2.60 0.94 -15.07
CA LEU A 236 -3.73 0.04 -14.84
C LEU A 236 -5.06 0.70 -15.13
N ASN A 237 -5.15 2.01 -14.92
CA ASN A 237 -6.37 2.79 -15.16
C ASN A 237 -6.12 3.90 -16.20
N PRO A 238 -6.92 3.97 -17.32
CA PRO A 238 -6.80 5.03 -18.32
C PRO A 238 -6.93 6.45 -17.75
N GLU A 239 -7.74 6.65 -16.70
CA GLU A 239 -7.85 7.96 -16.02
C GLU A 239 -6.51 8.42 -15.43
N TRP A 240 -5.65 7.47 -15.08
CA TRP A 240 -4.34 7.74 -14.50
C TRP A 240 -3.35 8.36 -15.48
N VAL A 241 -3.53 8.13 -16.79
CA VAL A 241 -2.77 8.80 -17.84
C VAL A 241 -2.97 10.33 -17.74
N GLY A 242 -4.21 10.79 -17.63
CA GLY A 242 -4.54 12.20 -17.46
C GLY A 242 -3.97 12.82 -16.17
N TYR A 243 -3.91 12.06 -15.08
CA TYR A 243 -3.24 12.51 -13.84
C TYR A 243 -1.74 12.69 -14.03
N SER A 244 -1.08 11.74 -14.70
CA SER A 244 0.36 11.81 -14.92
C SER A 244 0.77 13.00 -15.79
N GLU A 245 -0.02 13.35 -16.80
CA GLU A 245 0.21 14.51 -17.67
C GLU A 245 0.01 15.84 -16.92
N LYS A 246 -1.07 15.98 -16.18
CA LYS A 246 -1.35 17.19 -15.36
C LYS A 246 -0.30 17.40 -14.28
N ILE A 247 0.13 16.33 -13.60
CA ILE A 247 1.21 16.37 -12.62
C ILE A 247 2.48 16.91 -13.25
N SER A 248 2.80 16.52 -14.50
CA SER A 248 3.95 17.00 -15.26
C SER A 248 3.93 18.52 -15.48
N GLU A 249 2.82 19.05 -15.94
CA GLU A 249 2.70 20.47 -16.27
C GLU A 249 2.84 21.39 -15.04
N VAL A 250 2.23 21.03 -13.92
CA VAL A 250 2.20 21.87 -12.72
C VAL A 250 3.52 21.81 -11.95
N PHE A 251 4.19 20.66 -11.97
CA PHE A 251 5.49 20.48 -11.30
C PHE A 251 6.60 21.40 -11.83
N CYS A 252 6.49 21.78 -13.09
CA CYS A 252 7.46 22.70 -13.69
C CYS A 252 7.17 24.17 -13.33
N LYS A 253 5.96 24.51 -12.90
CA LYS A 253 5.52 25.90 -12.80
C LYS A 253 5.49 26.49 -11.39
N ASP A 254 5.05 25.77 -10.37
CA ASP A 254 4.92 26.38 -9.02
C ASP A 254 5.01 25.37 -7.86
N ILE A 255 6.11 25.43 -7.11
CA ILE A 255 6.27 24.70 -5.85
C ILE A 255 5.47 25.38 -4.70
N SER A 256 5.21 26.67 -4.79
CA SER A 256 4.59 27.43 -3.71
C SER A 256 3.11 27.11 -3.50
N ALA A 257 2.38 26.80 -4.57
CA ALA A 257 0.99 26.33 -4.49
C ALA A 257 0.87 24.97 -3.78
N PHE A 258 1.92 24.17 -3.85
CA PHE A 258 2.04 22.88 -3.16
C PHE A 258 2.12 23.04 -1.64
N LEU A 259 2.61 24.16 -1.15
CA LEU A 259 2.93 24.38 0.27
C LEU A 259 1.74 24.90 1.12
N SER A 260 0.67 25.38 0.48
CA SER A 260 -0.40 26.10 1.19
C SER A 260 -1.62 25.25 1.59
N ALA A 261 -1.73 23.99 1.14
CA ALA A 261 -3.01 23.25 1.14
C ALA A 261 -3.23 22.25 2.29
N THR A 262 -2.32 22.09 3.26
CA THR A 262 -2.24 20.82 4.02
C THR A 262 -2.77 20.76 5.44
N LYS A 263 -3.17 21.85 6.09
CA LYS A 263 -3.32 21.81 7.57
C LYS A 263 -4.56 21.09 8.13
N SER A 264 -5.58 20.76 7.35
CA SER A 264 -6.86 20.30 7.94
C SER A 264 -7.09 18.77 7.95
N ASN A 265 -6.26 17.97 7.26
CA ASN A 265 -6.55 16.56 7.01
C ASN A 265 -5.36 15.61 7.26
N GLU A 266 -4.45 15.98 8.15
CA GLU A 266 -3.24 15.18 8.44
C GLU A 266 -3.56 13.76 8.94
N TRP A 267 -4.66 13.57 9.64
CA TRP A 267 -5.05 12.25 10.14
C TRP A 267 -5.44 11.25 9.02
N GLU A 268 -5.97 11.74 7.88
CA GLU A 268 -6.22 10.87 6.73
C GLU A 268 -4.91 10.33 6.15
N LEU A 269 -3.89 11.19 6.04
CA LEU A 269 -2.55 10.81 5.61
C LEU A 269 -1.84 9.92 6.65
N GLU A 270 -2.05 10.18 7.95
CA GLU A 270 -1.58 9.33 9.05
C GLU A 270 -2.12 7.91 8.92
N HIS A 271 -3.42 7.76 8.70
CA HIS A 271 -4.05 6.46 8.54
C HIS A 271 -3.52 5.71 7.32
N PHE A 272 -3.30 6.40 6.21
CA PHE A 272 -2.68 5.81 5.03
C PHE A 272 -1.22 5.40 5.30
N ALA A 273 -0.44 6.22 6.03
CA ALA A 273 0.92 5.85 6.43
C ALA A 273 0.94 4.61 7.32
N VAL A 274 0.05 4.55 8.32
CA VAL A 274 -0.08 3.39 9.22
C VAL A 274 -0.51 2.14 8.45
N TYR A 275 -1.43 2.28 7.49
CA TYR A 275 -1.81 1.19 6.59
C TYR A 275 -0.59 0.64 5.81
N LEU A 276 0.21 1.51 5.19
CA LEU A 276 1.41 1.08 4.45
C LEU A 276 2.45 0.44 5.37
N VAL A 277 2.67 1.01 6.57
CA VAL A 277 3.59 0.44 7.56
C VAL A 277 3.09 -0.92 8.05
N PHE A 278 1.82 -1.09 8.33
CA PHE A 278 1.26 -2.38 8.70
C PHE A 278 1.42 -3.42 7.58
N ARG A 279 1.18 -3.04 6.34
CA ARG A 279 1.21 -3.94 5.19
C ARG A 279 2.64 -4.35 4.80
N TYR A 280 3.60 -3.42 4.82
CA TYR A 280 4.89 -3.64 4.19
C TYR A 280 6.09 -3.66 5.15
N PHE A 281 6.06 -2.90 6.24
CA PHE A 281 7.25 -2.68 7.08
C PHE A 281 7.84 -3.99 7.63
N LEU A 282 6.98 -4.87 8.16
CA LEU A 282 7.43 -6.13 8.75
C LEU A 282 7.90 -7.15 7.70
N THR A 283 7.53 -6.98 6.41
CA THR A 283 8.04 -7.85 5.34
C THR A 283 9.54 -7.71 5.13
N ALA A 284 10.19 -6.72 5.77
CA ALA A 284 11.65 -6.64 5.85
C ALA A 284 12.30 -7.88 6.49
N VAL A 285 11.53 -8.72 7.17
CA VAL A 285 12.00 -10.02 7.68
C VAL A 285 12.43 -10.97 6.56
N PHE A 286 11.90 -10.80 5.34
CA PHE A 286 12.20 -11.66 4.20
C PHE A 286 13.41 -11.19 3.37
N ASP A 287 13.71 -9.88 3.37
CA ASP A 287 14.73 -9.27 2.50
C ASP A 287 15.73 -8.35 3.22
N TYR A 288 15.59 -8.16 4.52
CA TYR A 288 16.44 -7.31 5.37
C TYR A 288 16.52 -5.84 4.89
N ASP A 289 15.53 -5.36 4.11
CA ASP A 289 15.50 -4.01 3.54
C ASP A 289 14.36 -3.16 4.11
N LEU A 290 14.50 -2.80 5.39
CA LEU A 290 13.53 -2.00 6.12
C LEU A 290 13.40 -0.58 5.56
N LEU A 291 14.55 0.03 5.22
CA LEU A 291 14.59 1.43 4.80
C LEU A 291 13.86 1.67 3.48
N THR A 292 13.90 0.74 2.54
CA THR A 292 13.13 0.86 1.29
C THR A 292 11.63 0.90 1.58
N LYS A 293 11.13 0.08 2.49
CA LYS A 293 9.71 0.04 2.88
C LYS A 293 9.28 1.33 3.60
N ALA A 294 10.14 1.86 4.47
CA ALA A 294 9.89 3.15 5.12
C ALA A 294 9.87 4.30 4.11
N LYS A 295 10.82 4.34 3.19
CA LYS A 295 10.85 5.34 2.12
C LYS A 295 9.65 5.21 1.19
N PHE A 296 9.22 3.99 0.85
CA PHE A 296 8.02 3.75 0.05
C PHE A 296 6.79 4.42 0.68
N THR A 297 6.61 4.27 2.00
CA THR A 297 5.54 4.94 2.74
C THR A 297 5.60 6.46 2.55
N VAL A 298 6.76 7.07 2.74
CA VAL A 298 6.91 8.54 2.65
C VAL A 298 6.74 9.05 1.22
N VAL A 299 7.31 8.35 0.24
CA VAL A 299 7.18 8.69 -1.19
C VAL A 299 5.71 8.61 -1.64
N SER A 300 4.99 7.59 -1.20
CA SER A 300 3.56 7.43 -1.48
C SER A 300 2.75 8.61 -0.95
N LEU A 301 3.01 9.03 0.29
CA LEU A 301 2.35 10.20 0.88
C LEU A 301 2.69 11.49 0.17
N ILE A 302 3.95 11.70 -0.22
CA ILE A 302 4.36 12.87 -1.02
C ILE A 302 3.60 12.89 -2.36
N ASN A 303 3.48 11.76 -3.05
CA ASN A 303 2.77 11.68 -4.32
C ASN A 303 1.26 11.94 -4.16
N ILE A 304 0.63 11.30 -3.17
CA ILE A 304 -0.80 11.51 -2.87
C ILE A 304 -1.07 12.97 -2.55
N PHE A 305 -0.27 13.56 -1.66
CA PHE A 305 -0.38 14.96 -1.28
C PHE A 305 -0.30 15.90 -2.49
N ARG A 306 0.63 15.60 -3.41
CA ARG A 306 0.77 16.35 -4.67
C ARG A 306 -0.47 16.25 -5.53
N ILE A 307 -1.00 15.05 -5.73
CA ILE A 307 -2.21 14.83 -6.53
C ILE A 307 -3.40 15.55 -5.91
N GLN A 308 -3.58 15.45 -4.59
CA GLN A 308 -4.65 16.14 -3.87
C GLN A 308 -4.57 17.68 -4.03
N THR A 309 -3.36 18.23 -3.98
CA THR A 309 -3.12 19.67 -4.19
C THR A 309 -3.47 20.09 -5.62
N LEU A 310 -3.05 19.32 -6.63
CA LEU A 310 -3.33 19.59 -8.04
C LEU A 310 -4.81 19.54 -8.36
N GLU A 311 -5.50 18.55 -7.82
CA GLU A 311 -6.95 18.37 -7.99
C GLU A 311 -7.76 19.33 -7.09
N LYS A 312 -7.10 20.17 -6.27
CA LYS A 312 -7.75 21.04 -5.27
C LYS A 312 -8.78 20.27 -4.44
N ALA A 313 -8.38 19.09 -3.96
CA ALA A 313 -9.25 18.13 -3.29
C ALA A 313 -9.64 18.62 -1.89
N SER A 314 -10.55 19.58 -1.81
CA SER A 314 -11.05 20.14 -0.53
C SER A 314 -11.98 19.19 0.21
N GLU A 315 -12.74 18.36 -0.52
CA GLU A 315 -13.70 17.43 0.07
C GLU A 315 -13.03 16.11 0.49
N LYS A 316 -13.40 15.60 1.66
CA LYS A 316 -12.90 14.33 2.20
C LYS A 316 -13.04 13.18 1.21
N GLN A 317 -14.22 13.05 0.59
CA GLN A 317 -14.50 11.97 -0.36
C GLN A 317 -13.53 12.00 -1.55
N LYS A 318 -13.22 13.19 -2.09
CA LYS A 318 -12.28 13.33 -3.21
C LYS A 318 -10.85 12.98 -2.80
N ARG A 319 -10.43 13.36 -1.58
CA ARG A 319 -9.10 12.99 -1.07
C ARG A 319 -8.96 11.48 -0.89
N ILE A 320 -9.98 10.82 -0.34
CA ILE A 320 -9.99 9.34 -0.17
C ILE A 320 -9.98 8.65 -1.53
N GLU A 321 -10.75 9.13 -2.50
CA GLU A 321 -10.77 8.61 -3.88
C GLU A 321 -9.37 8.66 -4.52
N ILE A 322 -8.65 9.78 -4.36
CA ILE A 322 -7.27 9.92 -4.87
C ILE A 322 -6.35 8.89 -4.20
N MET A 323 -6.45 8.71 -2.89
CA MET A 323 -5.63 7.74 -2.15
C MET A 323 -5.95 6.31 -2.58
N GLN A 324 -7.22 5.99 -2.76
CA GLN A 324 -7.70 4.68 -3.23
C GLN A 324 -7.18 4.38 -4.65
N LYS A 325 -7.31 5.33 -5.58
CA LYS A 325 -6.83 5.18 -6.96
C LYS A 325 -5.30 5.07 -7.00
N TYR A 326 -4.57 5.83 -6.16
CA TYR A 326 -3.12 5.69 -6.03
C TYR A 326 -2.74 4.27 -5.56
N SER A 327 -3.39 3.78 -4.51
CA SER A 327 -3.17 2.43 -4.00
C SER A 327 -3.46 1.37 -5.09
N LYS A 328 -4.54 1.52 -5.84
CA LYS A 328 -4.90 0.62 -6.93
C LYS A 328 -3.84 0.62 -8.03
N GLU A 329 -3.34 1.77 -8.44
CA GLU A 329 -2.34 1.89 -9.52
C GLU A 329 -0.97 1.33 -9.12
N VAL A 330 -0.56 1.55 -7.86
CA VAL A 330 0.80 1.19 -7.41
C VAL A 330 0.86 -0.20 -6.79
N GLU A 331 -0.16 -0.60 -6.02
CA GLU A 331 -0.09 -1.81 -5.19
C GLU A 331 -0.71 -3.05 -5.85
N HIS A 332 -1.51 -2.89 -6.92
CA HIS A 332 -2.12 -4.02 -7.64
C HIS A 332 -1.29 -4.56 -8.81
N SER A 333 -0.32 -3.81 -9.30
CA SER A 333 0.68 -4.31 -10.23
C SER A 333 1.92 -4.71 -9.45
N ALA A 334 2.30 -5.98 -9.50
CA ALA A 334 3.57 -6.45 -8.93
C ALA A 334 4.74 -5.71 -9.56
N ASN A 335 4.70 -5.48 -10.88
CA ASN A 335 5.70 -4.71 -11.63
C ASN A 335 5.81 -3.27 -11.13
N ASN A 336 4.68 -2.59 -10.87
CA ASN A 336 4.69 -1.22 -10.35
C ASN A 336 5.29 -1.15 -8.96
N LEU A 337 4.91 -2.07 -8.08
CA LEU A 337 5.45 -2.13 -6.71
C LEU A 337 6.96 -2.43 -6.72
N GLU A 338 7.41 -3.38 -7.55
CA GLU A 338 8.82 -3.71 -7.70
C GLU A 338 9.62 -2.54 -8.29
N ASN A 339 9.13 -1.91 -9.34
CA ASN A 339 9.77 -0.75 -9.96
C ASN A 339 9.88 0.42 -8.98
N MET A 340 8.83 0.73 -8.21
CA MET A 340 8.88 1.74 -7.17
C MET A 340 9.95 1.44 -6.12
N ASN A 341 10.02 0.20 -5.64
CA ASN A 341 11.06 -0.23 -4.71
C ASN A 341 12.46 -0.12 -5.31
N LEU A 342 12.62 -0.46 -6.58
CA LEU A 342 13.87 -0.35 -7.32
C LEU A 342 14.33 1.10 -7.46
N PHE A 343 13.44 2.03 -7.83
CA PHE A 343 13.75 3.46 -7.90
C PHE A 343 14.18 4.01 -6.54
N ILE A 344 13.43 3.69 -5.49
CA ILE A 344 13.69 4.11 -4.11
C ILE A 344 15.06 3.59 -3.63
N ARG A 345 15.42 2.37 -3.98
CA ARG A 345 16.67 1.72 -3.57
C ARG A 345 17.88 2.27 -4.31
N LYS A 346 17.79 2.46 -5.62
CA LYS A 346 18.93 2.78 -6.48
C LYS A 346 19.22 4.26 -6.67
N SER A 347 18.22 5.12 -6.56
CA SER A 347 18.38 6.53 -6.91
C SER A 347 18.70 7.40 -5.68
N LYS A 348 19.77 8.19 -5.78
CA LYS A 348 20.17 9.18 -4.77
C LYS A 348 19.08 10.21 -4.45
N TYR A 349 18.15 10.44 -5.36
CA TYR A 349 17.04 11.38 -5.15
C TYR A 349 16.07 10.91 -4.07
N TYR A 350 16.01 9.60 -3.79
CA TYR A 350 15.24 9.00 -2.71
C TYR A 350 16.04 8.81 -1.41
N SER A 351 17.17 9.53 -1.24
CA SER A 351 17.89 9.51 0.05
C SER A 351 17.02 10.09 1.17
N VAL A 352 17.22 9.62 2.39
CA VAL A 352 16.52 10.15 3.58
C VAL A 352 16.67 11.66 3.66
N GLU A 353 17.88 12.19 3.38
CA GLU A 353 18.15 13.61 3.36
C GLU A 353 17.27 14.39 2.34
N ASN A 354 17.08 13.87 1.13
CA ASN A 354 16.24 14.51 0.12
C ASN A 354 14.75 14.43 0.47
N LEU A 355 14.29 13.29 1.02
CA LEU A 355 12.91 13.13 1.50
C LEU A 355 12.61 14.12 2.62
N ILE A 356 13.48 14.24 3.62
CA ILE A 356 13.34 15.21 4.70
C ILE A 356 13.34 16.64 4.15
N ASN A 357 14.21 16.95 3.18
CA ASN A 357 14.24 18.25 2.56
C ASN A 357 12.92 18.62 1.85
N ILE A 358 12.25 17.64 1.24
CA ILE A 358 10.91 17.84 0.66
C ILE A 358 9.87 18.06 1.76
N LEU A 359 9.92 17.24 2.82
CA LEU A 359 9.00 17.35 3.96
C LEU A 359 9.10 18.71 4.67
N GLU A 360 10.32 19.26 4.82
CA GLU A 360 10.52 20.60 5.36
C GLU A 360 9.93 21.74 4.49
N MET A 361 9.80 21.50 3.18
CA MET A 361 9.16 22.46 2.28
C MET A 361 7.63 22.46 2.38
N ILE A 362 7.03 21.38 2.84
CA ILE A 362 5.57 21.23 2.99
C ILE A 362 5.09 21.40 4.45
N LYS A 363 6.00 21.70 5.35
CA LYS A 363 5.72 22.05 6.74
C LYS A 363 5.17 23.47 6.85
#